data_f8d6363112bfb6d17d4649debef35caa
#
_entry.id   f8d6363112bfb6d17d4649debef35caa
#
_cell.length_a   1.000
_cell.length_b   1.000
_cell.length_c   1.000
_cell.angle_alpha   90.00
_cell.angle_beta   90.00
_cell.angle_gamma   90.00
#
_symmetry.space_group_name_H-M   'P 1'
#
loop_
_entity.id
_entity.type
_entity.pdbx_description
1 polymer ?
#
loop_
_entity_poly.entity_id
_entity_poly.type
_entity_poly.pdbx_seq_one_letter_code
_entity_poly.pdbx_strand_id
1 'polypeptide(L)'
;MNFSKKRPVKIVMLGAGGTGAHIAPHLYRLLYALERPVKFIICDGDKVEPKNLVRQNFTEADLGENKARVIAERYSDVFGLETSYIPRFIEDAGQLEELLRPEVFRHYVYGSEPNTGRWVTNSELVILIGAVDNNKSRKQIGRAS
;
A
#
# COMPACT_ATOMS: atom_id res chain seq x y z
N MET A 1 -17.78 1.95 -12.02
CA MET A 1 -16.37 2.35 -12.02
C MET A 1 -15.64 1.53 -13.07
N ASN A 2 -15.21 2.17 -14.14
CA ASN A 2 -14.52 1.47 -15.23
C ASN A 2 -13.03 1.38 -14.91
N PHE A 3 -12.59 0.23 -14.39
CA PHE A 3 -11.19 -0.02 -14.17
C PHE A 3 -10.53 -0.53 -15.45
N SER A 4 -9.77 0.33 -16.11
CA SER A 4 -8.86 -0.15 -17.13
C SER A 4 -7.92 -1.19 -16.50
N LYS A 5 -7.80 -2.36 -17.11
CA LYS A 5 -6.88 -3.42 -16.64
C LYS A 5 -5.41 -2.97 -16.59
N LYS A 6 -5.08 -1.84 -17.20
CA LYS A 6 -3.73 -1.26 -17.27
C LYS A 6 -3.48 -0.14 -16.27
N ARG A 7 -4.51 0.32 -15.56
CA ARG A 7 -4.36 1.42 -14.62
C ARG A 7 -3.51 0.99 -13.42
N PRO A 8 -2.41 1.69 -13.13
CA PRO A 8 -1.61 1.40 -11.95
C PRO A 8 -2.39 1.64 -10.66
N VAL A 9 -2.07 0.86 -9.64
CA VAL A 9 -2.70 0.94 -8.32
C VAL A 9 -1.63 1.20 -7.27
N LYS A 10 -1.88 2.17 -6.41
CA LYS A 10 -1.09 2.41 -5.20
C LYS A 10 -1.95 2.10 -3.98
N ILE A 11 -1.43 1.25 -3.10
CA ILE A 11 -2.08 0.94 -1.83
C ILE A 11 -1.22 1.46 -0.70
N VAL A 12 -1.81 2.23 0.17
CA VAL A 12 -1.18 2.71 1.40
C VAL A 12 -1.89 2.06 2.58
N MET A 13 -1.16 1.24 3.33
CA MET A 13 -1.67 0.59 4.54
C MET A 13 -1.05 1.23 5.77
N LEU A 14 -1.89 1.77 6.64
CA LEU A 14 -1.49 2.33 7.91
C LEU A 14 -1.70 1.29 9.00
N GLY A 15 -0.62 0.85 9.59
CA GLY A 15 -0.60 -0.17 10.62
C GLY A 15 -0.25 -1.56 10.10
N ALA A 16 0.71 -2.20 10.74
CA ALA A 16 1.19 -3.56 10.44
C ALA A 16 1.09 -4.48 11.67
N GLY A 17 0.22 -4.14 12.62
CA GLY A 17 -0.04 -4.95 13.82
C GLY A 17 -1.01 -6.11 13.55
N GLY A 18 -1.94 -6.35 14.49
CA GLY A 18 -2.88 -7.46 14.40
C GLY A 18 -3.65 -7.51 13.09
N THR A 19 -4.42 -6.46 12.79
CA THR A 19 -5.24 -6.39 11.57
C THR A 19 -4.40 -6.28 10.32
N GLY A 20 -3.43 -5.35 10.29
CA GLY A 20 -2.60 -5.11 9.10
C GLY A 20 -1.76 -6.32 8.71
N ALA A 21 -1.12 -6.97 9.67
CA ALA A 21 -0.31 -8.14 9.41
C ALA A 21 -1.12 -9.35 8.92
N HIS A 22 -2.36 -9.48 9.37
CA HIS A 22 -3.26 -10.55 8.90
C HIS A 22 -3.86 -10.27 7.52
N ILE A 23 -4.14 -9.01 7.20
CA ILE A 23 -4.68 -8.60 5.89
C ILE A 23 -3.60 -8.70 4.80
N ALA A 24 -2.36 -8.37 5.11
CA ALA A 24 -1.29 -8.25 4.13
C ALA A 24 -1.15 -9.45 3.17
N PRO A 25 -1.05 -10.71 3.63
CA PRO A 25 -0.90 -11.84 2.70
C PRO A 25 -2.10 -12.00 1.76
N HIS A 26 -3.30 -11.69 2.21
CA HIS A 26 -4.50 -11.74 1.36
C HIS A 26 -4.48 -10.63 0.31
N LEU A 27 -4.04 -9.43 0.68
CA LEU A 27 -3.87 -8.33 -0.26
C LEU A 27 -2.83 -8.65 -1.32
N TYR A 28 -1.68 -9.20 -0.93
CA TYR A 28 -0.65 -9.59 -1.88
C TYR A 28 -1.14 -10.60 -2.90
N ARG A 29 -1.92 -11.59 -2.48
CA ARG A 29 -2.53 -12.58 -3.38
C ARG A 29 -3.49 -11.92 -4.36
N LEU A 30 -4.35 -11.03 -3.86
CA LEU A 30 -5.29 -10.30 -4.71
C LEU A 30 -4.55 -9.44 -5.74
N LEU A 31 -3.56 -8.69 -5.31
CA LEU A 31 -2.81 -7.78 -6.17
C LEU A 31 -2.01 -8.55 -7.23
N TYR A 32 -1.44 -9.68 -6.86
CA TYR A 32 -0.77 -10.56 -7.81
C TYR A 32 -1.72 -11.06 -8.88
N ALA A 33 -2.94 -11.45 -8.50
CA ALA A 33 -3.96 -11.95 -9.43
C ALA A 33 -4.50 -10.87 -10.38
N LEU A 34 -4.40 -9.59 -10.02
CA LEU A 34 -4.88 -8.48 -10.86
C LEU A 34 -3.99 -8.20 -12.08
N GLU A 35 -2.77 -8.69 -12.10
CA GLU A 35 -1.82 -8.54 -13.22
C GLU A 35 -1.64 -7.09 -13.72
N ARG A 36 -1.61 -6.12 -12.79
CA ARG A 36 -1.38 -4.71 -13.11
C ARG A 36 -0.24 -4.13 -12.29
N PRO A 37 0.36 -3.01 -12.72
CA PRO A 37 1.38 -2.34 -11.91
C PRO A 37 0.80 -1.96 -10.54
N VAL A 38 1.43 -2.41 -9.47
CA VAL A 38 1.01 -2.15 -8.10
C VAL A 38 2.19 -1.63 -7.29
N LYS A 39 1.94 -0.55 -6.54
CA LYS A 39 2.83 -0.08 -5.47
C LYS A 39 2.12 -0.31 -4.14
N PHE A 40 2.79 -0.97 -3.23
CA PHE A 40 2.27 -1.23 -1.89
C PHE A 40 3.16 -0.54 -0.86
N ILE A 41 2.58 0.36 -0.07
CA ILE A 41 3.30 1.12 0.95
C ILE A 41 2.72 0.76 2.31
N ILE A 42 3.55 0.28 3.22
CA ILE A 42 3.17 -0.11 4.58
C ILE A 42 3.82 0.85 5.57
N CYS A 43 3.02 1.45 6.44
CA CYS A 43 3.48 2.42 7.44
C CYS A 43 3.20 1.90 8.85
N ASP A 44 4.24 1.77 9.67
CA ASP A 44 4.12 1.45 11.09
C ASP A 44 5.41 1.84 11.81
N GLY A 45 5.27 2.51 12.96
CA GLY A 45 6.40 2.91 13.79
C GLY A 45 6.81 1.90 14.85
N ASP A 46 6.02 0.83 15.06
CA ASP A 46 6.29 -0.15 16.10
C ASP A 46 7.32 -1.20 15.69
N LYS A 47 7.99 -1.72 16.70
CA LYS A 47 8.83 -2.91 16.58
C LYS A 47 8.07 -4.13 17.08
N VAL A 48 8.45 -5.30 16.56
CA VAL A 48 7.90 -6.57 17.01
C VAL A 48 8.38 -6.86 18.42
N GLU A 49 7.45 -7.10 19.33
CA GLU A 49 7.68 -7.42 20.72
C GLU A 49 7.19 -8.85 21.03
N PRO A 50 7.68 -9.49 22.14
CA PRO A 50 7.24 -10.85 22.49
C PRO A 50 5.73 -11.02 22.61
N LYS A 51 5.02 -10.00 23.11
CA LYS A 51 3.56 -10.01 23.21
C LYS A 51 2.83 -10.08 21.86
N ASN A 52 3.52 -9.73 20.76
CA ASN A 52 2.95 -9.75 19.43
C ASN A 52 2.94 -11.16 18.79
N LEU A 53 3.79 -12.07 19.26
CA LEU A 53 3.98 -13.38 18.64
C LEU A 53 2.73 -14.27 18.71
N VAL A 54 1.89 -14.09 19.72
CA VAL A 54 0.67 -14.89 19.91
C VAL A 54 -0.51 -14.34 19.12
N ARG A 55 -0.64 -13.02 19.04
CA ARG A 55 -1.83 -12.36 18.49
C ARG A 55 -1.63 -11.74 17.11
N GLN A 56 -0.40 -11.63 16.65
CA GLN A 56 -0.07 -11.01 15.38
C GLN A 56 0.74 -11.96 14.52
N ASN A 57 0.81 -11.67 13.22
CA ASN A 57 1.50 -12.53 12.25
C ASN A 57 3.02 -12.28 12.25
N PHE A 58 3.66 -12.53 13.37
CA PHE A 58 5.11 -12.39 13.55
C PHE A 58 5.69 -13.63 14.23
N THR A 59 6.98 -13.89 13.96
CA THR A 59 7.74 -15.00 14.53
C THR A 59 8.85 -14.50 15.45
N GLU A 60 9.49 -15.42 16.18
CA GLU A 60 10.63 -15.08 17.04
C GLU A 60 11.79 -14.43 16.27
N ALA A 61 11.99 -14.82 15.02
CA ALA A 61 13.00 -14.22 14.16
C ALA A 61 12.72 -12.74 13.84
N ASP A 62 11.50 -12.30 14.00
CA ASP A 62 11.07 -10.91 13.73
C ASP A 62 11.27 -9.99 14.95
N LEU A 63 11.59 -10.53 16.13
CA LEU A 63 11.71 -9.74 17.36
C LEU A 63 12.69 -8.57 17.21
N GLY A 64 12.26 -7.38 17.63
CA GLY A 64 13.05 -6.15 17.57
C GLY A 64 13.04 -5.44 16.21
N GLU A 65 12.56 -6.09 15.17
CA GLU A 65 12.44 -5.49 13.84
C GLU A 65 11.19 -4.61 13.72
N ASN A 66 11.24 -3.61 12.82
CA ASN A 66 10.08 -2.79 12.52
C ASN A 66 8.97 -3.63 11.85
N LYS A 67 7.75 -3.50 12.34
CA LYS A 67 6.61 -4.30 11.83
C LYS A 67 6.33 -4.09 10.35
N ALA A 68 6.36 -2.84 9.88
CA ALA A 68 6.12 -2.54 8.46
C ALA A 68 7.20 -3.15 7.56
N ARG A 69 8.46 -3.05 8.00
CA ARG A 69 9.58 -3.65 7.28
C ARG A 69 9.45 -5.16 7.16
N VAL A 70 9.15 -5.84 8.25
CA VAL A 70 8.99 -7.31 8.27
C VAL A 70 7.93 -7.76 7.26
N ILE A 71 6.76 -7.13 7.28
CA ILE A 71 5.67 -7.48 6.38
C ILE A 71 6.04 -7.18 4.93
N ALA A 72 6.62 -6.01 4.66
CA ALA A 72 7.02 -5.61 3.32
C ALA A 72 8.04 -6.57 2.71
N GLU A 73 9.11 -6.86 3.43
CA GLU A 73 10.19 -7.75 2.96
C GLU A 73 9.70 -9.19 2.79
N ARG A 74 8.93 -9.71 3.73
CA ARG A 74 8.43 -11.09 3.69
C ARG A 74 7.59 -11.37 2.46
N TYR A 75 6.65 -10.50 2.14
CA TYR A 75 5.68 -10.77 1.08
C TYR A 75 6.07 -10.21 -0.27
N SER A 76 6.87 -9.16 -0.35
CA SER A 76 7.36 -8.65 -1.64
C SER A 76 8.18 -9.71 -2.38
N ASP A 77 9.03 -10.42 -1.68
CA ASP A 77 9.85 -11.49 -2.27
C ASP A 77 9.01 -12.67 -2.76
N VAL A 78 7.98 -13.05 -1.99
CA VAL A 78 7.10 -14.17 -2.34
C VAL A 78 6.26 -13.88 -3.58
N PHE A 79 5.72 -12.66 -3.70
CA PHE A 79 4.78 -12.30 -4.76
C PHE A 79 5.40 -11.46 -5.88
N GLY A 80 6.64 -11.02 -5.74
CA GLY A 80 7.30 -10.18 -6.74
C GLY A 80 6.64 -8.83 -6.95
N LEU A 81 5.95 -8.30 -5.93
CA LEU A 81 5.28 -7.00 -5.98
C LEU A 81 6.15 -5.91 -5.37
N GLU A 82 6.20 -4.74 -6.02
CA GLU A 82 6.91 -3.58 -5.50
C GLU A 82 6.27 -3.13 -4.18
N THR A 83 7.01 -3.32 -3.09
CA THR A 83 6.58 -2.91 -1.76
C THR A 83 7.65 -2.04 -1.11
N SER A 84 7.22 -0.92 -0.56
CA SER A 84 8.05 -0.09 0.30
C SER A 84 7.44 0.01 1.68
N TYR A 85 8.24 0.38 2.66
CA TYR A 85 7.78 0.57 4.02
C TYR A 85 8.25 1.91 4.57
N ILE A 86 7.47 2.46 5.47
CA ILE A 86 7.80 3.66 6.23
C ILE A 86 7.84 3.26 7.71
N PRO A 87 9.05 3.20 8.34
CA PRO A 87 9.21 2.68 9.70
C PRO A 87 8.85 3.73 10.75
N ARG A 88 7.75 4.43 10.57
CA ARG A 88 7.25 5.46 11.48
C ARG A 88 5.74 5.56 11.37
N PHE A 89 5.14 6.16 12.37
CA PHE A 89 3.72 6.51 12.33
C PHE A 89 3.51 7.74 11.44
N ILE A 90 2.39 7.75 10.73
CA ILE A 90 1.93 8.94 10.04
C ILE A 90 1.14 9.77 11.06
N GLU A 91 1.70 10.90 11.48
CA GLU A 91 1.21 11.66 12.63
C GLU A 91 0.29 12.82 12.27
N ASP A 92 0.32 13.29 11.02
CA ASP A 92 -0.52 14.40 10.59
C ASP A 92 -1.17 14.16 9.23
N ALA A 93 -2.24 14.93 8.97
CA ALA A 93 -3.00 14.81 7.73
C ALA A 93 -2.19 15.22 6.49
N GLY A 94 -1.26 16.16 6.64
CA GLY A 94 -0.41 16.60 5.53
C GLY A 94 0.53 15.51 5.03
N GLN A 95 1.12 14.75 5.95
CA GLN A 95 1.95 13.60 5.60
C GLN A 95 1.13 12.53 4.86
N LEU A 96 -0.08 12.27 5.34
CA LEU A 96 -0.97 11.29 4.71
C LEU A 96 -1.42 11.75 3.33
N GLU A 97 -1.79 13.01 3.16
CA GLU A 97 -2.17 13.57 1.85
C GLU A 97 -1.05 13.43 0.82
N GLU A 98 0.19 13.65 1.25
CA GLU A 98 1.34 13.50 0.36
C GLU A 98 1.52 12.05 -0.09
N LEU A 99 1.37 11.09 0.82
CA LEU A 99 1.41 9.66 0.49
C LEU A 99 0.29 9.24 -0.46
N LEU A 100 -0.88 9.83 -0.31
CA LEU A 100 -2.06 9.51 -1.12
C LEU A 100 -2.10 10.25 -2.46
N ARG A 101 -1.15 11.13 -2.74
CA ARG A 101 -1.11 11.85 -4.00
C ARG A 101 -0.88 10.88 -5.15
N PRO A 102 -1.81 10.79 -6.13
CA PRO A 102 -1.66 9.88 -7.24
C PRO A 102 -0.58 10.35 -8.21
N GLU A 103 0.18 9.42 -8.76
CA GLU A 103 1.01 9.71 -9.93
C GLU A 103 0.15 9.82 -11.18
N VAL A 104 0.54 10.74 -12.05
CA VAL A 104 -0.14 10.98 -13.31
C VAL A 104 0.73 10.45 -14.43
N PHE A 105 0.15 9.59 -15.26
CA PHE A 105 0.81 8.97 -16.39
C PHE A 105 0.27 9.52 -17.69
N ARG A 106 1.15 9.80 -18.61
CA ARG A 106 0.78 10.23 -19.95
C ARG A 106 1.27 9.22 -20.96
N HIS A 107 0.37 8.72 -21.79
CA HIS A 107 0.70 7.77 -22.83
C HIS A 107 0.02 8.10 -24.14
N TYR A 108 0.60 7.64 -25.22
CA TYR A 108 0.09 7.87 -26.56
C TYR A 108 -0.77 6.69 -26.99
N VAL A 109 -1.98 6.97 -27.42
CA VAL A 109 -2.90 5.96 -27.98
C VAL A 109 -2.95 6.14 -29.48
N TYR A 110 -2.50 5.12 -30.22
CA TYR A 110 -2.50 5.13 -31.67
C TYR A 110 -3.91 4.95 -32.21
N GLY A 111 -4.28 5.79 -33.20
CA GLY A 111 -5.53 5.63 -33.90
C GLY A 111 -5.45 4.50 -34.93
N SER A 112 -6.62 4.14 -35.50
CA SER A 112 -6.71 3.10 -36.55
C SER A 112 -6.14 3.57 -37.89
N GLU A 113 -6.01 4.87 -38.12
CA GLU A 113 -5.46 5.47 -39.33
C GLU A 113 -4.16 6.24 -39.01
N PRO A 114 -3.26 6.45 -40.00
CA PRO A 114 -2.07 7.27 -39.82
C PRO A 114 -2.38 8.66 -39.29
N ASN A 115 -1.60 9.15 -38.31
CA ASN A 115 -1.71 10.47 -37.71
C ASN A 115 -3.00 10.73 -36.92
N THR A 116 -3.72 9.69 -36.50
CA THR A 116 -4.96 9.82 -35.70
C THR A 116 -4.78 9.52 -34.22
N GLY A 117 -3.56 9.29 -33.77
CA GLY A 117 -3.27 9.06 -32.37
C GLY A 117 -3.44 10.29 -31.47
N ARG A 118 -3.55 10.06 -30.16
CA ARG A 118 -3.69 11.12 -29.16
C ARG A 118 -2.94 10.79 -27.88
N TRP A 119 -2.58 11.82 -27.13
CA TRP A 119 -2.09 11.69 -25.78
C TRP A 119 -3.23 11.53 -24.80
N VAL A 120 -3.13 10.54 -23.93
CA VAL A 120 -4.11 10.28 -22.87
C VAL A 120 -3.40 10.40 -21.53
N THR A 121 -4.03 11.12 -20.60
CA THR A 121 -3.54 11.28 -19.24
C THR A 121 -4.38 10.42 -18.30
N ASN A 122 -3.70 9.50 -17.56
CA ASN A 122 -4.33 8.69 -16.53
C ASN A 122 -3.62 8.90 -15.21
N SER A 123 -4.36 8.89 -14.12
CA SER A 123 -3.80 8.87 -12.77
C SER A 123 -3.84 7.46 -12.20
N GLU A 124 -2.89 7.13 -11.31
CA GLU A 124 -2.97 5.88 -10.58
C GLU A 124 -4.19 5.87 -9.65
N LEU A 125 -4.73 4.68 -9.41
CA LEU A 125 -5.76 4.48 -8.41
C LEU A 125 -5.08 4.36 -7.04
N VAL A 126 -5.50 5.18 -6.08
CA VAL A 126 -4.96 5.16 -4.73
C VAL A 126 -5.99 4.59 -3.77
N ILE A 127 -5.59 3.57 -3.01
CA ILE A 127 -6.43 2.92 -2.01
C ILE A 127 -5.74 3.05 -0.65
N LEU A 128 -6.46 3.62 0.32
CA LEU A 128 -6.00 3.73 1.70
C LEU A 128 -6.64 2.62 2.55
N ILE A 129 -5.80 1.90 3.28
CA ILE A 129 -6.24 0.89 4.24
C ILE A 129 -5.80 1.33 5.64
N GLY A 130 -6.76 1.62 6.49
CA GLY A 130 -6.53 1.94 7.90
C GLY A 130 -6.62 0.71 8.77
N ALA A 131 -5.49 0.23 9.26
CA ALA A 131 -5.40 -0.92 10.17
C ALA A 131 -4.82 -0.52 11.53
N VAL A 132 -5.12 0.70 11.96
CA VAL A 132 -4.67 1.29 13.23
C VAL A 132 -5.76 1.22 14.29
N ASP A 133 -5.36 1.00 15.54
CA ASP A 133 -6.28 0.77 16.64
C ASP A 133 -6.61 2.04 17.45
N ASN A 134 -5.90 3.14 17.25
CA ASN A 134 -6.12 4.34 18.05
C ASN A 134 -7.02 5.37 17.37
N ASN A 135 -7.81 6.07 18.16
CA ASN A 135 -8.78 7.06 17.66
C ASN A 135 -8.14 8.28 17.00
N LYS A 136 -6.94 8.66 17.42
CA LYS A 136 -6.22 9.80 16.83
C LYS A 136 -5.85 9.53 15.38
N SER A 137 -5.27 8.36 15.10
CA SER A 137 -4.91 7.95 13.74
C SER A 137 -6.13 7.80 12.85
N ARG A 138 -7.23 7.24 13.37
CA ARG A 138 -8.49 7.10 12.63
C ARG A 138 -9.08 8.46 12.23
N LYS A 139 -9.00 9.44 13.10
CA LYS A 139 -9.44 10.82 12.79
C LYS A 139 -8.61 11.45 11.67
N GLN A 140 -7.31 11.21 11.64
CA GLN A 140 -6.44 11.72 10.58
C GLN A 140 -6.74 11.07 9.22
N ILE A 141 -7.03 9.78 9.19
CA ILE A 141 -7.48 9.09 7.99
C ILE A 141 -8.76 9.72 7.44
N GLY A 142 -9.74 9.99 8.30
CA GLY A 142 -10.98 10.65 7.92
C GLY A 142 -10.80 12.06 7.37
N ARG A 143 -9.80 12.80 7.83
CA ARG A 143 -9.48 14.16 7.34
C ARG A 143 -8.76 14.15 5.99
N ALA A 144 -7.94 13.13 5.73
CA ALA A 144 -7.14 13.03 4.51
C ALA A 144 -7.90 12.40 3.33
N SER A 145 -8.92 11.64 3.65
CA SER A 145 -9.80 11.01 2.66
C SER A 145 -11.04 11.88 2.41
#